data_0603a5aa61052346fa6bf69acd2be01c
#
_entry.id   0603a5aa61052346fa6bf69acd2be01c
#
_cell.length_a   1.000
_cell.length_b   1.000
_cell.length_c   1.000
_cell.angle_alpha   90.00
_cell.angle_beta   90.00
_cell.angle_gamma   90.00
#
_symmetry.space_group_name_H-M   'P 1'
#
loop_
_entity.id
_entity.type
_entity.pdbx_description
1 polymer ?
#
loop_
_entity_poly.entity_id
_entity_poly.type
_entity_poly.pdbx_seq_one_letter_code
_entity_poly.pdbx_strand_id
1 'polypeptide(L)'
;MSTGRTLAYGALGLPLAFAALPIYVHVPRLYAEHAGLALGLLGGLLLVARLLDAFSDPVLGWLADRLPKRGLIAAALLPLGAGFFLLMHPVEQNPALWLGVALVLTYLGFSAATIAYQAWGADLGADAGSRTRLVAAREGLGLLGVLLAAALPSLLAPNLADGLATLAWIF
;
A
#
# COMPACT_ATOMS: atom_id res chain seq x y z
N MET A 1 -12.54 19.85 15.94
CA MET A 1 -12.46 18.37 15.94
C MET A 1 -11.66 17.92 17.15
N SER A 2 -12.07 16.83 17.87
CA SER A 2 -11.30 16.34 19.02
C SER A 2 -9.99 15.67 18.58
N THR A 3 -8.94 15.76 19.42
CA THR A 3 -7.64 15.12 19.19
C THR A 3 -7.76 13.62 18.92
N GLY A 4 -8.67 12.93 19.65
CA GLY A 4 -8.91 11.50 19.44
C GLY A 4 -9.43 11.15 18.04
N ARG A 5 -10.32 11.98 17.47
CA ARG A 5 -10.79 11.78 16.08
C ARG A 5 -9.69 12.03 15.05
N THR A 6 -8.84 13.02 15.30
CA THR A 6 -7.69 13.32 14.43
C THR A 6 -6.70 12.16 14.43
N LEU A 7 -6.36 11.60 15.60
CA LEU A 7 -5.47 10.44 15.71
C LEU A 7 -6.09 9.18 15.12
N ALA A 8 -7.38 8.92 15.36
CA ALA A 8 -8.08 7.78 14.77
C ALA A 8 -8.11 7.83 13.22
N TYR A 9 -8.27 9.03 12.65
CA TYR A 9 -8.11 9.24 11.22
C TYR A 9 -6.67 8.96 10.81
N GLY A 10 -5.68 9.58 11.45
CA GLY A 10 -4.26 9.43 11.12
C GLY A 10 -3.75 7.98 11.21
N ALA A 11 -4.36 7.15 12.09
CA ALA A 11 -3.95 5.76 12.29
C ALA A 11 -3.99 4.90 11.00
N LEU A 12 -4.89 5.19 10.06
CA LEU A 12 -4.91 4.53 8.75
C LEU A 12 -3.71 4.91 7.86
N GLY A 13 -3.07 6.04 8.12
CA GLY A 13 -1.85 6.45 7.42
C GLY A 13 -0.69 5.48 7.67
N LEU A 14 -0.62 4.89 8.86
CA LEU A 14 0.45 3.96 9.24
C LEU A 14 0.46 2.70 8.37
N PRO A 15 -0.60 1.87 8.28
CA PRO A 15 -0.56 0.66 7.46
C PRO A 15 -0.42 0.95 5.97
N LEU A 16 -1.01 2.03 5.45
CA LEU A 16 -0.85 2.41 4.04
C LEU A 16 0.61 2.77 3.73
N ALA A 17 1.23 3.60 4.55
CA ALA A 17 2.63 3.97 4.38
C ALA A 17 3.58 2.78 4.65
N PHE A 18 3.23 1.91 5.59
CA PHE A 18 3.94 0.66 5.86
C PHE A 18 3.97 -0.25 4.62
N ALA A 19 2.85 -0.42 3.92
CA ALA A 19 2.79 -1.22 2.70
C ALA A 19 3.58 -0.61 1.55
N ALA A 20 3.59 0.71 1.42
CA ALA A 20 4.21 1.42 0.30
C ALA A 20 5.71 1.12 0.16
N LEU A 21 6.48 1.13 1.26
CA LEU A 21 7.92 0.95 1.19
C LEU A 21 8.33 -0.44 0.67
N PRO A 22 7.82 -1.58 1.19
CA PRO A 22 8.12 -2.89 0.63
C PRO A 22 7.73 -3.03 -0.84
N ILE A 23 6.57 -2.50 -1.24
CA ILE A 23 6.10 -2.56 -2.64
C ILE A 23 7.10 -1.89 -3.58
N TYR A 24 7.60 -0.70 -3.23
CA TYR A 24 8.45 0.08 -4.13
C TYR A 24 9.94 -0.22 -4.03
N VAL A 25 10.41 -0.70 -2.88
CA VAL A 25 11.84 -0.88 -2.62
C VAL A 25 12.22 -2.36 -2.58
N HIS A 26 11.47 -3.17 -1.83
CA HIS A 26 11.87 -4.55 -1.58
C HIS A 26 11.37 -5.54 -2.63
N VAL A 27 10.18 -5.34 -3.21
CA VAL A 27 9.63 -6.25 -4.23
C VAL A 27 10.54 -6.35 -5.47
N PRO A 28 11.05 -5.26 -6.06
CA PRO A 28 11.95 -5.35 -7.20
C PRO A 28 13.19 -6.19 -6.91
N ARG A 29 13.79 -5.98 -5.74
CA ARG A 29 14.96 -6.73 -5.29
C ARG A 29 14.64 -8.19 -5.03
N LEU A 30 13.54 -8.46 -4.31
CA LEU A 30 13.09 -9.83 -3.98
C LEU A 30 12.91 -10.68 -5.25
N TYR A 31 12.21 -10.14 -6.25
CA TYR A 31 11.95 -10.87 -7.50
C TYR A 31 13.17 -11.01 -8.41
N ALA A 32 14.08 -10.05 -8.40
CA ALA A 32 15.33 -10.15 -9.15
C ALA A 32 16.29 -11.18 -8.52
N GLU A 33 16.47 -11.13 -7.19
CA GLU A 33 17.46 -11.97 -6.50
C GLU A 33 16.95 -13.37 -6.17
N HIS A 34 15.68 -13.54 -5.80
CA HIS A 34 15.13 -14.83 -5.33
C HIS A 34 14.26 -15.54 -6.38
N ALA A 35 13.47 -14.80 -7.15
CA ALA A 35 12.67 -15.42 -8.21
C ALA A 35 13.36 -15.46 -9.57
N GLY A 36 14.59 -14.92 -9.68
CA GLY A 36 15.40 -14.98 -10.89
C GLY A 36 14.82 -14.23 -12.10
N LEU A 37 13.92 -13.26 -11.89
CA LEU A 37 13.33 -12.48 -12.98
C LEU A 37 14.36 -11.54 -13.60
N ALA A 38 14.48 -11.58 -14.93
CA ALA A 38 15.29 -10.60 -15.65
C ALA A 38 14.82 -9.17 -15.37
N LEU A 39 15.76 -8.26 -15.08
CA LEU A 39 15.47 -6.87 -14.72
C LEU A 39 14.60 -6.14 -15.74
N GLY A 40 14.79 -6.42 -17.04
CA GLY A 40 13.95 -5.84 -18.09
C GLY A 40 12.48 -6.28 -18.01
N LEU A 41 12.22 -7.57 -17.76
CA LEU A 41 10.87 -8.10 -17.57
C LEU A 41 10.22 -7.54 -16.28
N LEU A 42 11.00 -7.51 -15.21
CA LEU A 42 10.57 -6.94 -13.92
C LEU A 42 10.18 -5.47 -14.07
N GLY A 43 11.04 -4.66 -14.69
CA GLY A 43 10.77 -3.25 -14.98
C GLY A 43 9.54 -3.05 -15.86
N GLY A 44 9.36 -3.91 -16.88
CA GLY A 44 8.19 -3.92 -17.75
C GLY A 44 6.89 -4.20 -16.99
N LEU A 45 6.88 -5.22 -16.12
CA LEU A 45 5.71 -5.55 -15.28
C LEU A 45 5.35 -4.42 -14.32
N LEU A 46 6.35 -3.82 -13.67
CA LEU A 46 6.15 -2.68 -12.78
C LEU A 46 5.60 -1.46 -13.54
N LEU A 47 6.11 -1.19 -14.75
CA LEU A 47 5.62 -0.11 -15.59
C LEU A 47 4.16 -0.34 -16.01
N VAL A 48 3.83 -1.55 -16.50
CA VAL A 48 2.46 -1.88 -16.91
C VAL A 48 1.51 -1.76 -15.73
N ALA A 49 1.88 -2.27 -14.54
CA ALA A 49 1.07 -2.14 -13.35
C ALA A 49 0.84 -0.67 -12.96
N ARG A 50 1.85 0.20 -13.10
CA ARG A 50 1.73 1.64 -12.88
C ARG A 50 0.83 2.34 -13.88
N LEU A 51 0.89 1.94 -15.13
CA LEU A 51 -0.01 2.48 -16.15
C LEU A 51 -1.46 2.08 -15.86
N LEU A 52 -1.71 0.81 -15.51
CA LEU A 52 -3.05 0.36 -15.09
C LEU A 52 -3.57 1.14 -13.89
N ASP A 53 -2.72 1.39 -12.89
CA ASP A 53 -3.01 2.22 -11.72
C ASP A 53 -3.44 3.63 -12.14
N ALA A 54 -2.64 4.30 -12.97
CA ALA A 54 -2.95 5.64 -13.48
C ALA A 54 -4.28 5.71 -14.27
N PHE A 55 -4.64 4.65 -14.99
CA PHE A 55 -5.92 4.58 -15.71
C PHE A 55 -7.09 4.26 -14.76
N SER A 56 -6.86 3.52 -13.68
CA SER A 56 -7.91 3.18 -12.71
C SER A 56 -8.20 4.31 -11.72
N ASP A 57 -7.23 5.17 -11.41
CA ASP A 57 -7.37 6.26 -10.43
C ASP A 57 -8.57 7.18 -10.67
N PRO A 58 -8.85 7.66 -11.89
CA PRO A 58 -10.06 8.47 -12.14
C PRO A 58 -11.36 7.73 -11.83
N VAL A 59 -11.41 6.42 -12.14
CA VAL A 59 -12.58 5.58 -11.85
C VAL A 59 -12.75 5.39 -10.35
N LEU A 60 -11.65 5.16 -9.64
CA LEU A 60 -11.63 5.03 -8.18
C LEU A 60 -12.01 6.35 -7.50
N GLY A 61 -11.57 7.49 -8.04
CA GLY A 61 -11.97 8.81 -7.58
C GLY A 61 -13.48 9.03 -7.72
N TRP A 62 -14.04 8.75 -8.91
CA TRP A 62 -15.47 8.81 -9.16
C TRP A 62 -16.26 7.87 -8.22
N LEU A 63 -15.75 6.68 -7.93
CA LEU A 63 -16.33 5.73 -6.99
C LEU A 63 -16.31 6.26 -5.56
N ALA A 64 -15.19 6.88 -5.14
CA ALA A 64 -15.03 7.49 -3.83
C ALA A 64 -15.98 8.67 -3.60
N ASP A 65 -16.38 9.39 -4.67
CA ASP A 65 -17.37 10.46 -4.58
C ASP A 65 -18.79 9.95 -4.36
N ARG A 66 -19.10 8.73 -4.81
CA ARG A 66 -20.46 8.16 -4.81
C ARG A 66 -20.73 7.17 -3.70
N LEU A 67 -19.70 6.48 -3.22
CA LEU A 67 -19.85 5.45 -2.19
C LEU A 67 -19.45 5.97 -0.80
N PRO A 68 -19.95 5.32 0.27
CA PRO A 68 -19.49 5.59 1.62
C PRO A 68 -17.98 5.33 1.72
N LYS A 69 -17.18 6.39 1.92
CA LYS A 69 -15.71 6.34 1.89
C LYS A 69 -15.12 5.28 2.82
N ARG A 70 -15.70 5.13 4.03
CA ARG A 70 -15.28 4.10 5.00
C ARG A 70 -15.50 2.67 4.47
N GLY A 71 -16.64 2.44 3.79
CA GLY A 71 -16.94 1.15 3.17
C GLY A 71 -15.99 0.84 2.03
N LEU A 72 -15.66 1.85 1.20
CA LEU A 72 -14.71 1.72 0.11
C LEU A 72 -13.30 1.44 0.64
N ILE A 73 -12.86 2.13 1.70
CA ILE A 73 -11.57 1.85 2.37
C ILE A 73 -11.56 0.39 2.86
N ALA A 74 -12.57 -0.04 3.61
CA ALA A 74 -12.64 -1.41 4.13
C ALA A 74 -12.61 -2.47 3.02
N ALA A 75 -13.35 -2.25 1.93
CA ALA A 75 -13.34 -3.13 0.76
C ALA A 75 -11.98 -3.16 0.05
N ALA A 76 -11.30 -2.02 -0.03
CA ALA A 76 -9.99 -1.88 -0.67
C ALA A 76 -8.85 -2.55 0.12
N LEU A 77 -8.99 -2.68 1.44
CA LEU A 77 -7.99 -3.36 2.28
C LEU A 77 -7.91 -4.87 1.96
N LEU A 78 -8.97 -5.49 1.46
CA LEU A 78 -8.96 -6.91 1.09
C LEU A 78 -8.00 -7.20 -0.09
N PRO A 79 -8.15 -6.56 -1.27
CA PRO A 79 -7.21 -6.77 -2.37
C PRO A 79 -5.81 -6.24 -2.03
N LEU A 80 -5.68 -5.16 -1.22
CA LEU A 80 -4.39 -4.68 -0.76
C LEU A 80 -3.68 -5.74 0.10
N GLY A 81 -4.33 -6.28 1.12
CA GLY A 81 -3.75 -7.28 2.01
C GLY A 81 -3.41 -8.57 1.27
N ALA A 82 -4.35 -9.08 0.44
CA ALA A 82 -4.10 -10.26 -0.38
C ALA A 82 -2.94 -10.05 -1.36
N GLY A 83 -2.94 -8.95 -2.09
CA GLY A 83 -1.89 -8.61 -3.04
C GLY A 83 -0.54 -8.42 -2.35
N PHE A 84 -0.50 -7.71 -1.23
CA PHE A 84 0.71 -7.53 -0.42
C PHE A 84 1.28 -8.88 0.06
N PHE A 85 0.41 -9.76 0.56
CA PHE A 85 0.81 -11.11 0.96
C PHE A 85 1.41 -11.90 -0.21
N LEU A 86 0.75 -11.90 -1.37
CA LEU A 86 1.24 -12.58 -2.57
C LEU A 86 2.58 -12.00 -3.06
N LEU A 87 2.77 -10.68 -3.00
CA LEU A 87 4.02 -10.01 -3.37
C LEU A 87 5.21 -10.47 -2.51
N MET A 88 4.98 -10.70 -1.22
CA MET A 88 6.04 -11.11 -0.29
C MET A 88 6.33 -12.62 -0.31
N HIS A 89 5.51 -13.40 -1.04
CA HIS A 89 5.66 -14.85 -1.20
C HIS A 89 5.82 -15.23 -2.68
N PRO A 90 6.97 -14.95 -3.32
CA PRO A 90 7.20 -15.31 -4.70
C PRO A 90 7.14 -16.84 -4.89
N VAL A 91 6.56 -17.28 -6.00
CA VAL A 91 6.49 -18.70 -6.37
C VAL A 91 7.46 -19.01 -7.49
N GLU A 92 8.00 -20.24 -7.51
CA GLU A 92 8.95 -20.68 -8.54
C GLU A 92 8.26 -20.92 -9.89
N GLN A 93 6.99 -21.36 -9.87
CA GLN A 93 6.23 -21.60 -11.09
C GLN A 93 5.61 -20.30 -11.62
N ASN A 94 6.08 -19.86 -12.79
CA ASN A 94 5.62 -18.64 -13.46
C ASN A 94 5.70 -17.36 -12.60
N PRO A 95 6.87 -17.01 -12.06
CA PRO A 95 7.01 -15.87 -11.15
C PRO A 95 6.60 -14.53 -11.77
N ALA A 96 6.68 -14.40 -13.11
CA ALA A 96 6.23 -13.20 -13.81
C ALA A 96 4.71 -13.01 -13.77
N LEU A 97 3.93 -14.09 -14.01
CA LEU A 97 2.48 -14.04 -13.92
C LEU A 97 2.03 -13.81 -12.49
N TRP A 98 2.67 -14.48 -11.53
CA TRP A 98 2.41 -14.30 -10.10
C TRP A 98 2.62 -12.85 -9.66
N LEU A 99 3.78 -12.28 -10.03
CA LEU A 99 4.09 -10.88 -9.76
C LEU A 99 3.07 -9.95 -10.39
N GLY A 100 2.69 -10.17 -11.66
CA GLY A 100 1.70 -9.35 -12.37
C GLY A 100 0.35 -9.32 -11.66
N VAL A 101 -0.19 -10.49 -11.28
CA VAL A 101 -1.46 -10.60 -10.54
C VAL A 101 -1.35 -9.91 -9.17
N ALA A 102 -0.28 -10.18 -8.43
CA ALA A 102 -0.07 -9.61 -7.12
C ALA A 102 0.07 -8.07 -7.17
N LEU A 103 0.77 -7.52 -8.18
CA LEU A 103 0.89 -6.07 -8.40
C LEU A 103 -0.46 -5.43 -8.70
N VAL A 104 -1.27 -6.03 -9.59
CA VAL A 104 -2.60 -5.50 -9.93
C VAL A 104 -3.49 -5.45 -8.69
N LEU A 105 -3.57 -6.52 -7.91
CA LEU A 105 -4.36 -6.55 -6.66
C LEU A 105 -3.87 -5.50 -5.67
N THR A 106 -2.55 -5.42 -5.47
CA THR A 106 -1.95 -4.49 -4.52
C THR A 106 -2.18 -3.05 -4.93
N TYR A 107 -1.93 -2.69 -6.18
CA TYR A 107 -2.08 -1.31 -6.65
C TYR A 107 -3.54 -0.87 -6.65
N LEU A 108 -4.46 -1.69 -7.17
CA LEU A 108 -5.89 -1.36 -7.11
C LEU A 108 -6.38 -1.17 -5.68
N GLY A 109 -5.99 -2.06 -4.75
CA GLY A 109 -6.34 -1.93 -3.35
C GLY A 109 -5.71 -0.70 -2.70
N PHE A 110 -4.42 -0.46 -2.97
CA PHE A 110 -3.67 0.69 -2.43
C PHE A 110 -4.24 2.02 -2.92
N SER A 111 -4.47 2.17 -4.23
CA SER A 111 -5.06 3.37 -4.83
C SER A 111 -6.48 3.61 -4.34
N ALA A 112 -7.34 2.58 -4.34
CA ALA A 112 -8.71 2.72 -3.84
C ALA A 112 -8.75 3.14 -2.37
N ALA A 113 -7.92 2.51 -1.51
CA ALA A 113 -7.82 2.87 -0.10
C ALA A 113 -7.31 4.30 0.07
N THR A 114 -6.25 4.68 -0.64
CA THR A 114 -5.62 6.01 -0.54
C THR A 114 -6.55 7.12 -1.01
N ILE A 115 -7.18 6.96 -2.18
CA ILE A 115 -8.11 7.94 -2.76
C ILE A 115 -9.31 8.13 -1.83
N ALA A 116 -9.94 7.03 -1.39
CA ALA A 116 -11.08 7.10 -0.47
C ALA A 116 -10.71 7.69 0.89
N TYR A 117 -9.51 7.39 1.40
CA TYR A 117 -8.98 7.92 2.65
C TYR A 117 -8.74 9.43 2.58
N GLN A 118 -8.15 9.91 1.49
CA GLN A 118 -7.94 11.34 1.26
C GLN A 118 -9.28 12.09 1.11
N ALA A 119 -10.21 11.54 0.34
CA ALA A 119 -11.56 12.08 0.20
C ALA A 119 -12.31 12.14 1.54
N TRP A 120 -12.16 11.09 2.36
CA TRP A 120 -12.72 11.09 3.72
C TRP A 120 -12.10 12.17 4.61
N GLY A 121 -10.79 12.39 4.53
CA GLY A 121 -10.11 13.48 5.25
C GLY A 121 -10.59 14.87 4.83
N ALA A 122 -10.86 15.07 3.55
CA ALA A 122 -11.42 16.32 3.02
C ALA A 122 -12.83 16.59 3.58
N ASP A 123 -13.68 15.56 3.70
CA ASP A 123 -15.03 15.68 4.28
C ASP A 123 -14.99 15.95 5.81
N LEU A 124 -14.01 15.43 6.52
CA LEU A 124 -13.87 15.63 7.97
C LEU A 124 -13.36 17.03 8.32
N GLY A 125 -12.60 17.66 7.44
CA GLY A 125 -11.97 18.95 7.67
C GLY A 125 -12.92 20.12 7.36
N ALA A 126 -13.60 20.66 8.38
CA ALA A 126 -14.53 21.79 8.24
C ALA A 126 -13.84 23.11 7.87
N ASP A 127 -12.59 23.31 8.29
CA ASP A 127 -11.78 24.51 8.08
C ASP A 127 -10.33 24.16 7.74
N ALA A 128 -9.54 25.13 7.28
CA ALA A 128 -8.14 24.93 6.90
C ALA A 128 -7.29 24.38 8.06
N GLY A 129 -7.51 24.84 9.29
CA GLY A 129 -6.77 24.37 10.46
C GLY A 129 -7.07 22.91 10.82
N SER A 130 -8.33 22.47 10.69
CA SER A 130 -8.69 21.07 10.91
C SER A 130 -8.13 20.15 9.81
N ARG A 131 -8.14 20.58 8.55
CA ARG A 131 -7.52 19.87 7.44
C ARG A 131 -6.01 19.69 7.63
N THR A 132 -5.32 20.75 8.03
CA THR A 132 -3.86 20.69 8.33
C THR A 132 -3.57 19.68 9.44
N ARG A 133 -4.37 19.65 10.51
CA ARG A 133 -4.21 18.68 11.61
C ARG A 133 -4.44 17.24 11.16
N LEU A 134 -5.44 16.99 10.31
CA LEU A 134 -5.70 15.68 9.74
C LEU A 134 -4.52 15.18 8.88
N VAL A 135 -4.04 16.06 7.98
CA VAL A 135 -2.87 15.75 7.14
C VAL A 135 -1.64 15.50 8.01
N ALA A 136 -1.35 16.36 8.98
CA ALA A 136 -0.21 16.19 9.88
C ALA A 136 -0.27 14.88 10.67
N ALA A 137 -1.45 14.47 11.16
CA ALA A 137 -1.64 13.19 11.85
C ALA A 137 -1.42 12.00 10.89
N ARG A 138 -1.93 12.08 9.65
CA ARG A 138 -1.74 11.06 8.63
C ARG A 138 -0.26 10.90 8.29
N GLU A 139 0.42 12.01 7.97
CA GLU A 139 1.83 11.99 7.58
C GLU A 139 2.74 11.59 8.73
N GLY A 140 2.48 12.07 9.95
CA GLY A 140 3.26 11.71 11.13
C GLY A 140 3.16 10.22 11.48
N LEU A 141 1.96 9.63 11.45
CA LEU A 141 1.76 8.20 11.66
C LEU A 141 2.22 7.38 10.44
N GLY A 142 2.09 7.93 9.22
CA GLY A 142 2.64 7.34 8.02
C GLY A 142 4.17 7.22 8.08
N LEU A 143 4.87 8.24 8.58
CA LEU A 143 6.32 8.19 8.76
C LEU A 143 6.73 7.04 9.70
N LEU A 144 5.99 6.81 10.79
CA LEU A 144 6.21 5.64 11.65
C LEU A 144 6.00 4.34 10.88
N GLY A 145 4.98 4.26 10.03
CA GLY A 145 4.75 3.10 9.15
C GLY A 145 5.93 2.81 8.23
N VAL A 146 6.46 3.84 7.57
CA VAL A 146 7.65 3.73 6.70
C VAL A 146 8.88 3.25 7.49
N LEU A 147 9.14 3.83 8.68
CA LEU A 147 10.28 3.45 9.51
C LEU A 147 10.17 1.98 9.97
N LEU A 148 8.99 1.54 10.38
CA LEU A 148 8.73 0.15 10.74
C LEU A 148 8.94 -0.79 9.53
N ALA A 149 8.41 -0.44 8.36
CA ALA A 149 8.57 -1.23 7.14
C ALA A 149 10.03 -1.32 6.68
N ALA A 150 10.82 -0.29 6.93
CA ALA A 150 12.26 -0.28 6.62
C ALA A 150 13.08 -1.15 7.58
N ALA A 151 12.76 -1.13 8.88
CA ALA A 151 13.54 -1.79 9.90
C ALA A 151 13.14 -3.25 10.14
N LEU A 152 11.84 -3.55 10.13
CA LEU A 152 11.32 -4.86 10.54
C LEU A 152 11.87 -6.04 9.73
N PRO A 153 11.99 -6.01 8.38
CA PRO A 153 12.48 -7.18 7.64
C PRO A 153 13.84 -7.67 8.14
N SER A 154 14.77 -6.75 8.42
CA SER A 154 16.13 -7.09 8.92
C SER A 154 16.16 -7.51 10.39
N LEU A 155 15.13 -7.15 11.16
CA LEU A 155 14.99 -7.55 12.56
C LEU A 155 14.27 -8.89 12.71
N LEU A 156 13.38 -9.24 11.77
CA LEU A 156 12.55 -10.44 11.81
C LEU A 156 13.28 -11.69 11.31
N ALA A 157 14.22 -11.54 10.35
CA ALA A 157 14.95 -12.66 9.80
C ALA A 157 16.35 -12.26 9.31
N PRO A 158 17.30 -13.24 9.23
CA PRO A 158 18.66 -12.99 8.75
C PRO A 158 18.73 -12.64 7.27
N ASN A 159 17.78 -13.11 6.47
CA ASN A 159 17.71 -12.81 5.04
C ASN A 159 16.44 -12.01 4.69
N LEU A 160 16.51 -11.28 3.58
CA LEU A 160 15.44 -10.37 3.15
C LEU A 160 14.13 -11.11 2.84
N ALA A 161 14.21 -12.27 2.19
CA ALA A 161 13.02 -13.00 1.75
C ALA A 161 12.16 -13.46 2.95
N ASP A 162 12.78 -14.11 3.93
CA ASP A 162 12.09 -14.57 5.14
C ASP A 162 11.58 -13.40 5.98
N GLY A 163 12.36 -12.30 6.05
CA GLY A 163 11.96 -11.08 6.73
C GLY A 163 10.71 -10.45 6.11
N LEU A 164 10.65 -10.40 4.78
CA LEU A 164 9.49 -9.88 4.06
C LEU A 164 8.28 -10.82 4.13
N ALA A 165 8.49 -12.14 4.04
CA ALA A 165 7.43 -13.12 4.23
C ALA A 165 6.82 -13.00 5.64
N THR A 166 7.66 -12.88 6.68
CA THR A 166 7.18 -12.65 8.05
C THR A 166 6.46 -11.30 8.18
N LEU A 167 6.97 -10.25 7.53
CA LEU A 167 6.33 -8.94 7.51
C LEU A 167 4.91 -8.98 6.94
N ALA A 168 4.67 -9.82 5.92
CA ALA A 168 3.35 -9.97 5.30
C ALA A 168 2.29 -10.56 6.25
N TRP A 169 2.69 -11.32 7.27
CA TRP A 169 1.78 -11.82 8.29
C TRP A 169 1.43 -10.80 9.37
N ILE A 170 2.27 -9.75 9.51
CA ILE A 170 2.04 -8.66 10.46
C ILE A 170 1.13 -7.59 9.88
N PHE A 171 1.15 -7.43 8.54
CA PHE A 171 0.33 -6.47 7.80
C PHE A 171 -1.12 -6.91 7.74
#